data_5231deabeb0a112fbb8e47fafdf5eb78
#
_entry.id   5231deabeb0a112fbb8e47fafdf5eb78
#
_cell.length_a   1.000
_cell.length_b   1.000
_cell.length_c   1.000
_cell.angle_alpha   90.00
_cell.angle_beta   90.00
_cell.angle_gamma   90.00
#
_symmetry.space_group_name_H-M   'P 1'
#
loop_
_entity.id
_entity.type
_entity.pdbx_description
1 polymer ?
#
loop_
_entity_poly.entity_id
_entity_poly.type
_entity_poly.pdbx_seq_one_letter_code
_entity_poly.pdbx_strand_id
1 'polypeptide(L)'
;MTVRFGLLGAGRIGKVHAKAVSSNADAVLVAVADAFPAAAEAIAQAYACEVRTIEAIEKASDIDAVVICTPTDTHADLIERFARAGKAIFCEKPIDLDVGRVRECMKVVEETKGKLMVGFNRRFDPHFMAVRKAIDDGKIGAVEMVTIISRDPGAPPVDYIKRSGGIFRDMTIHDFDMARFLLGEEPVAVTAHASVLVDPEIGKAGDYDSVSVILETASGKQAIISNSRRATYGYDQRIEVHGSKGVVSAENQRAVSIEIANGDGYTRPPLHDFFMTRYTEAYANEIASFISAVEKGTKIAPSGADGLAALALADAAVKSVAEKRQVRIDA
;
A
#
# COMPACT_ATOMS: atom_id res chain seq x y z
N MET A 1 -6.41 -22.05 14.25
CA MET A 1 -4.99 -22.25 14.73
C MET A 1 -4.40 -20.85 14.86
N THR A 2 -3.74 -20.52 15.96
CA THR A 2 -3.14 -19.19 16.13
C THR A 2 -1.87 -19.08 15.29
N VAL A 3 -1.79 -18.09 14.39
CA VAL A 3 -0.62 -17.85 13.54
C VAL A 3 0.44 -17.08 14.33
N ARG A 4 1.67 -17.60 14.36
CA ARG A 4 2.79 -17.07 15.13
C ARG A 4 3.69 -16.21 14.24
N PHE A 5 3.85 -14.96 14.59
CA PHE A 5 4.52 -13.95 13.76
C PHE A 5 5.90 -13.55 14.25
N GLY A 6 6.82 -13.36 13.29
CA GLY A 6 8.02 -12.56 13.44
C GLY A 6 7.87 -11.21 12.72
N LEU A 7 8.22 -10.11 13.38
CA LEU A 7 8.23 -8.77 12.79
C LEU A 7 9.66 -8.37 12.43
N LEU A 8 9.88 -7.97 11.19
CA LEU A 8 11.16 -7.46 10.69
C LEU A 8 11.03 -5.97 10.40
N GLY A 9 11.71 -5.15 11.20
CA GLY A 9 11.61 -3.69 11.17
C GLY A 9 10.62 -3.14 12.21
N ALA A 10 11.14 -2.39 13.18
CA ALA A 10 10.41 -1.77 14.28
C ALA A 10 10.19 -0.25 14.09
N GLY A 11 10.29 0.21 12.83
CA GLY A 11 10.04 1.59 12.45
C GLY A 11 8.57 2.00 12.58
N ARG A 12 8.20 3.13 11.95
CA ARG A 12 6.83 3.67 12.01
C ARG A 12 5.78 2.64 11.56
N ILE A 13 5.98 2.02 10.39
CA ILE A 13 5.03 1.04 9.86
C ILE A 13 5.08 -0.29 10.62
N GLY A 14 6.26 -0.70 11.11
CA GLY A 14 6.39 -1.87 11.95
C GLY A 14 5.58 -1.78 13.24
N LYS A 15 5.48 -0.59 13.86
CA LYS A 15 4.61 -0.35 15.03
C LYS A 15 3.13 -0.50 14.70
N VAL A 16 2.71 -0.08 13.50
CA VAL A 16 1.33 -0.24 13.02
C VAL A 16 1.01 -1.73 12.87
N HIS A 17 1.89 -2.50 12.22
CA HIS A 17 1.68 -3.94 12.04
C HIS A 17 1.82 -4.73 13.34
N ALA A 18 2.74 -4.36 14.25
CA ALA A 18 2.81 -4.97 15.58
C ALA A 18 1.47 -4.85 16.31
N LYS A 19 0.84 -3.66 16.27
CA LYS A 19 -0.49 -3.44 16.82
C LYS A 19 -1.56 -4.29 16.11
N ALA A 20 -1.55 -4.33 14.79
CA ALA A 20 -2.54 -5.08 14.01
C ALA A 20 -2.47 -6.59 14.30
N VAL A 21 -1.26 -7.18 14.34
CA VAL A 21 -1.02 -8.58 14.69
C VAL A 21 -1.47 -8.85 16.14
N SER A 22 -1.01 -8.04 17.10
CA SER A 22 -1.28 -8.28 18.52
C SER A 22 -2.73 -8.01 18.94
N SER A 23 -3.50 -7.29 18.12
CA SER A 23 -4.94 -7.06 18.35
C SER A 23 -5.84 -8.13 17.73
N ASN A 24 -5.27 -9.09 16.98
CA ASN A 24 -6.02 -10.16 16.34
C ASN A 24 -6.00 -11.42 17.23
N ALA A 25 -7.18 -11.97 17.52
CA ALA A 25 -7.33 -13.13 18.41
C ALA A 25 -6.69 -14.42 17.85
N ASP A 26 -6.54 -14.51 16.52
CA ASP A 26 -5.97 -15.65 15.81
C ASP A 26 -4.47 -15.49 15.51
N ALA A 27 -3.80 -14.49 16.12
CA ALA A 27 -2.39 -14.21 15.92
C ALA A 27 -1.65 -13.94 17.23
N VAL A 28 -0.35 -14.19 17.23
CA VAL A 28 0.58 -13.81 18.29
C VAL A 28 1.87 -13.30 17.70
N LEU A 29 2.36 -12.16 18.19
CA LEU A 29 3.69 -11.64 17.87
C LEU A 29 4.71 -12.35 18.79
N VAL A 30 5.52 -13.25 18.23
CA VAL A 30 6.51 -14.04 18.97
C VAL A 30 7.83 -13.32 19.07
N ALA A 31 8.27 -12.70 17.98
CA ALA A 31 9.58 -12.06 17.93
C ALA A 31 9.59 -10.81 17.05
N VAL A 32 10.53 -9.92 17.34
CA VAL A 32 10.84 -8.73 16.54
C VAL A 32 12.34 -8.64 16.28
N ALA A 33 12.71 -8.22 15.07
CA ALA A 33 14.08 -7.90 14.68
C ALA A 33 14.15 -6.48 14.10
N ASP A 34 15.17 -5.72 14.48
CA ASP A 34 15.48 -4.42 13.89
C ASP A 34 17.00 -4.16 13.97
N ALA A 35 17.53 -3.39 13.02
CA ALA A 35 18.93 -2.95 13.04
C ALA A 35 19.25 -2.01 14.22
N PHE A 36 18.22 -1.35 14.78
CA PHE A 36 18.31 -0.49 15.94
C PHE A 36 17.76 -1.22 17.17
N PRO A 37 18.60 -1.73 18.09
CA PRO A 37 18.15 -2.53 19.23
C PRO A 37 17.06 -1.88 20.07
N ALA A 38 17.18 -0.58 20.35
CA ALA A 38 16.19 0.14 21.13
C ALA A 38 14.78 0.17 20.48
N ALA A 39 14.69 0.13 19.15
CA ALA A 39 13.42 0.08 18.46
C ALA A 39 12.77 -1.31 18.61
N ALA A 40 13.56 -2.38 18.50
CA ALA A 40 13.10 -3.75 18.74
C ALA A 40 12.68 -3.96 20.19
N GLU A 41 13.47 -3.50 21.17
CA GLU A 41 13.16 -3.58 22.59
C GLU A 41 11.85 -2.88 22.95
N ALA A 42 11.59 -1.71 22.36
CA ALA A 42 10.33 -0.98 22.57
C ALA A 42 9.11 -1.78 22.11
N ILE A 43 9.19 -2.47 20.96
CA ILE A 43 8.12 -3.37 20.48
C ILE A 43 8.02 -4.58 21.39
N ALA A 44 9.14 -5.21 21.74
CA ALA A 44 9.18 -6.41 22.59
C ALA A 44 8.53 -6.15 23.96
N GLN A 45 8.83 -5.01 24.56
CA GLN A 45 8.21 -4.59 25.82
C GLN A 45 6.71 -4.30 25.68
N ALA A 46 6.30 -3.62 24.59
CA ALA A 46 4.90 -3.22 24.40
C ALA A 46 3.97 -4.42 24.13
N TYR A 47 4.48 -5.47 23.48
CA TYR A 47 3.68 -6.61 23.04
C TYR A 47 4.11 -7.96 23.66
N ALA A 48 5.00 -7.95 24.67
CA ALA A 48 5.49 -9.13 25.36
C ALA A 48 6.06 -10.20 24.41
N CYS A 49 6.84 -9.79 23.39
CA CYS A 49 7.52 -10.68 22.46
C CYS A 49 9.05 -10.60 22.66
N GLU A 50 9.79 -11.48 21.99
CA GLU A 50 11.23 -11.56 22.09
C GLU A 50 11.94 -10.67 21.07
N VAL A 51 13.10 -10.12 21.41
CA VAL A 51 14.03 -9.57 20.42
C VAL A 51 14.88 -10.72 19.88
N ARG A 52 14.82 -10.99 18.58
CA ARG A 52 15.61 -12.01 17.91
C ARG A 52 16.32 -11.44 16.67
N THR A 53 17.38 -12.10 16.22
CA THR A 53 17.99 -11.78 14.91
C THR A 53 17.10 -12.29 13.77
N ILE A 54 17.26 -11.72 12.57
CA ILE A 54 16.55 -12.18 11.37
C ILE A 54 16.83 -13.66 11.10
N GLU A 55 18.09 -14.11 11.30
CA GLU A 55 18.51 -15.51 11.15
C GLU A 55 17.83 -16.45 12.18
N ALA A 56 17.64 -15.96 13.40
CA ALA A 56 16.94 -16.73 14.42
C ALA A 56 15.44 -16.86 14.08
N ILE A 57 14.80 -15.79 13.59
CA ILE A 57 13.40 -15.81 13.14
C ILE A 57 13.23 -16.75 11.93
N GLU A 58 14.16 -16.71 10.96
CA GLU A 58 14.14 -17.57 9.77
C GLU A 58 14.14 -19.05 10.14
N LYS A 59 14.99 -19.46 11.08
CA LYS A 59 15.18 -20.85 11.50
C LYS A 59 14.19 -21.31 12.58
N ALA A 60 13.39 -20.40 13.12
CA ALA A 60 12.50 -20.68 14.24
C ALA A 60 11.35 -21.62 13.86
N SER A 61 11.13 -22.69 14.62
CA SER A 61 9.97 -23.59 14.48
C SER A 61 8.71 -23.05 15.17
N ASP A 62 8.86 -22.04 16.03
CA ASP A 62 7.79 -21.37 16.75
C ASP A 62 7.27 -20.11 16.02
N ILE A 63 7.66 -19.88 14.77
CA ILE A 63 7.19 -18.80 13.91
C ILE A 63 6.64 -19.38 12.60
N ASP A 64 5.41 -19.04 12.24
CA ASP A 64 4.71 -19.52 11.05
C ASP A 64 4.76 -18.50 9.90
N ALA A 65 4.76 -17.22 10.25
CA ALA A 65 4.68 -16.11 9.30
C ALA A 65 5.59 -14.96 9.71
N VAL A 66 5.97 -14.13 8.74
CA VAL A 66 6.71 -12.89 9.00
C VAL A 66 6.02 -11.67 8.39
N VAL A 67 6.19 -10.53 9.05
CA VAL A 67 5.81 -9.20 8.53
C VAL A 67 7.10 -8.43 8.26
N ILE A 68 7.34 -8.08 6.99
CA ILE A 68 8.53 -7.35 6.55
C ILE A 68 8.19 -5.86 6.45
N CYS A 69 8.80 -5.07 7.33
CA CYS A 69 8.65 -3.61 7.46
C CYS A 69 10.01 -2.89 7.47
N THR A 70 11.03 -3.53 6.95
CA THR A 70 12.38 -3.00 6.83
C THR A 70 12.47 -1.98 5.68
N PRO A 71 13.59 -1.32 5.39
CA PRO A 71 13.75 -0.50 4.19
C PRO A 71 13.52 -1.29 2.90
N THR A 72 12.97 -0.63 1.87
CA THR A 72 12.56 -1.25 0.59
C THR A 72 13.66 -2.05 -0.09
N ASP A 73 14.90 -1.59 -0.02
CA ASP A 73 16.08 -2.24 -0.60
C ASP A 73 16.44 -3.59 0.03
N THR A 74 15.73 -3.99 1.08
CA THR A 74 15.92 -5.30 1.73
C THR A 74 14.74 -6.25 1.50
N HIS A 75 13.62 -5.77 0.97
CA HIS A 75 12.37 -6.54 0.91
C HIS A 75 12.53 -7.79 0.04
N ALA A 76 13.04 -7.66 -1.20
CA ALA A 76 13.15 -8.78 -2.12
C ALA A 76 14.02 -9.90 -1.55
N ASP A 77 15.18 -9.57 -0.96
CA ASP A 77 16.09 -10.55 -0.35
C ASP A 77 15.44 -11.26 0.85
N LEU A 78 14.72 -10.53 1.69
CA LEU A 78 14.00 -11.10 2.82
C LEU A 78 12.84 -12.00 2.37
N ILE A 79 12.07 -11.57 1.37
CA ILE A 79 11.01 -12.41 0.79
C ILE A 79 11.58 -13.76 0.32
N GLU A 80 12.68 -13.74 -0.45
CA GLU A 80 13.31 -14.97 -0.93
C GLU A 80 13.80 -15.88 0.20
N ARG A 81 14.45 -15.29 1.21
CA ARG A 81 14.93 -16.04 2.39
C ARG A 81 13.79 -16.75 3.11
N PHE A 82 12.73 -16.02 3.44
CA PHE A 82 11.60 -16.56 4.19
C PHE A 82 10.72 -17.49 3.35
N ALA A 83 10.63 -17.28 2.03
CA ALA A 83 9.99 -18.23 1.12
C ALA A 83 10.71 -19.57 1.10
N ARG A 84 12.07 -19.58 1.01
CA ARG A 84 12.89 -20.81 1.10
C ARG A 84 12.79 -21.47 2.48
N ALA A 85 12.59 -20.68 3.55
CA ALA A 85 12.36 -21.20 4.90
C ALA A 85 10.93 -21.73 5.13
N GLY A 86 10.04 -21.64 4.11
CA GLY A 86 8.66 -22.12 4.18
C GLY A 86 7.74 -21.28 5.06
N LYS A 87 8.13 -20.04 5.39
CA LYS A 87 7.28 -19.11 6.15
C LYS A 87 6.28 -18.41 5.25
N ALA A 88 5.09 -18.11 5.77
CA ALA A 88 4.20 -17.19 5.12
C ALA A 88 4.70 -15.75 5.29
N ILE A 89 4.55 -14.91 4.26
CA ILE A 89 5.20 -13.62 4.19
C ILE A 89 4.14 -12.53 3.93
N PHE A 90 4.07 -11.57 4.82
CA PHE A 90 3.48 -10.26 4.55
C PHE A 90 4.63 -9.28 4.36
N CYS A 91 4.64 -8.56 3.24
CA CYS A 91 5.69 -7.58 2.95
C CYS A 91 5.08 -6.22 2.64
N GLU A 92 5.59 -5.16 3.26
CA GLU A 92 5.25 -3.79 2.88
C GLU A 92 5.64 -3.50 1.43
N LYS A 93 4.90 -2.59 0.82
CA LYS A 93 5.16 -2.11 -0.53
C LYS A 93 6.31 -1.07 -0.55
N PRO A 94 6.97 -0.93 -1.69
CA PRO A 94 7.07 -1.86 -2.82
C PRO A 94 7.98 -3.05 -2.48
N ILE A 95 7.86 -4.13 -3.24
CA ILE A 95 8.74 -5.31 -3.08
C ILE A 95 10.21 -4.94 -3.35
N ASP A 96 10.44 -4.11 -4.35
CA ASP A 96 11.72 -3.49 -4.71
C ASP A 96 11.44 -2.24 -5.57
N LEU A 97 12.46 -1.42 -5.82
CA LEU A 97 12.37 -0.28 -6.75
C LEU A 97 12.69 -0.67 -8.20
N ASP A 98 13.24 -1.86 -8.43
CA ASP A 98 13.59 -2.41 -9.74
C ASP A 98 12.64 -3.53 -10.15
N VAL A 99 11.94 -3.36 -11.27
CA VAL A 99 11.01 -4.36 -11.81
C VAL A 99 11.70 -5.68 -12.13
N GLY A 100 12.96 -5.66 -12.60
CA GLY A 100 13.75 -6.85 -12.88
C GLY A 100 14.00 -7.65 -11.60
N ARG A 101 14.40 -6.96 -10.52
CA ARG A 101 14.61 -7.57 -9.20
C ARG A 101 13.33 -8.18 -8.64
N VAL A 102 12.19 -7.48 -8.80
CA VAL A 102 10.88 -8.04 -8.39
C VAL A 102 10.55 -9.30 -9.16
N ARG A 103 10.78 -9.33 -10.49
CA ARG A 103 10.55 -10.54 -11.30
C ARG A 103 11.42 -11.72 -10.85
N GLU A 104 12.67 -11.48 -10.50
CA GLU A 104 13.56 -12.53 -9.94
C GLU A 104 13.04 -13.04 -8.60
N CYS A 105 12.68 -12.15 -7.71
CA CYS A 105 12.08 -12.50 -6.42
C CYS A 105 10.79 -13.34 -6.60
N MET A 106 9.93 -12.97 -7.56
CA MET A 106 8.70 -13.73 -7.82
C MET A 106 8.95 -15.14 -8.34
N LYS A 107 10.01 -15.38 -9.11
CA LYS A 107 10.41 -16.75 -9.50
C LYS A 107 10.71 -17.61 -8.27
N VAL A 108 11.43 -17.06 -7.29
CA VAL A 108 11.74 -17.80 -6.05
C VAL A 108 10.45 -18.10 -5.26
N VAL A 109 9.54 -17.13 -5.17
CA VAL A 109 8.24 -17.30 -4.50
C VAL A 109 7.43 -18.41 -5.18
N GLU A 110 7.44 -18.47 -6.53
CA GLU A 110 6.76 -19.50 -7.30
C GLU A 110 7.41 -20.90 -7.11
N GLU A 111 8.74 -21.00 -7.24
CA GLU A 111 9.52 -22.24 -7.07
C GLU A 111 9.32 -22.84 -5.68
N THR A 112 9.24 -21.99 -4.64
CA THR A 112 9.03 -22.44 -3.26
C THR A 112 7.56 -22.62 -2.91
N LYS A 113 6.62 -22.29 -3.81
CA LYS A 113 5.18 -22.16 -3.52
C LYS A 113 4.92 -21.25 -2.32
N GLY A 114 5.72 -20.17 -2.21
CA GLY A 114 5.71 -19.23 -1.11
C GLY A 114 4.38 -18.47 -1.01
N LYS A 115 3.91 -18.27 0.21
CA LYS A 115 2.72 -17.50 0.52
C LYS A 115 3.13 -16.04 0.72
N LEU A 116 2.96 -15.19 -0.28
CA LEU A 116 3.31 -13.76 -0.22
C LEU A 116 2.09 -12.87 -0.37
N MET A 117 1.86 -11.98 0.61
CA MET A 117 0.95 -10.85 0.53
C MET A 117 1.74 -9.54 0.52
N VAL A 118 1.34 -8.59 -0.32
CA VAL A 118 1.94 -7.25 -0.38
C VAL A 118 1.04 -6.24 0.32
N GLY A 119 1.59 -5.34 1.12
CA GLY A 119 0.88 -4.37 1.96
C GLY A 119 0.20 -3.25 1.17
N PHE A 120 -0.77 -3.57 0.34
CA PHE A 120 -1.68 -2.59 -0.27
C PHE A 120 -2.91 -2.41 0.61
N ASN A 121 -2.72 -1.80 1.76
CA ASN A 121 -3.70 -1.60 2.80
C ASN A 121 -5.02 -0.98 2.34
N ARG A 122 -5.00 -0.14 1.29
CA ARG A 122 -6.21 0.54 0.79
C ARG A 122 -7.27 -0.42 0.27
N ARG A 123 -6.89 -1.62 -0.24
CA ARG A 123 -7.85 -2.67 -0.62
C ARG A 123 -8.68 -3.18 0.56
N PHE A 124 -8.24 -2.93 1.80
CA PHE A 124 -8.87 -3.36 3.05
C PHE A 124 -9.51 -2.21 3.84
N ASP A 125 -9.48 -0.99 3.30
CA ASP A 125 -10.20 0.13 3.88
C ASP A 125 -11.71 -0.10 3.78
N PRO A 126 -12.48 0.01 4.88
CA PRO A 126 -13.90 -0.29 4.88
C PRO A 126 -14.71 0.47 3.82
N HIS A 127 -14.34 1.73 3.56
CA HIS A 127 -15.02 2.57 2.59
C HIS A 127 -14.70 2.12 1.15
N PHE A 128 -13.44 1.80 0.86
CA PHE A 128 -13.03 1.33 -0.46
C PHE A 128 -13.48 -0.11 -0.72
N MET A 129 -13.54 -0.96 0.32
CA MET A 129 -14.19 -2.26 0.24
C MET A 129 -15.68 -2.14 -0.10
N ALA A 130 -16.38 -1.17 0.49
CA ALA A 130 -17.79 -0.92 0.18
C ALA A 130 -17.99 -0.46 -1.27
N VAL A 131 -17.07 0.38 -1.81
CA VAL A 131 -17.05 0.74 -3.24
C VAL A 131 -16.88 -0.51 -4.10
N ARG A 132 -15.87 -1.34 -3.80
CA ARG A 132 -15.63 -2.59 -4.54
C ARG A 132 -16.85 -3.52 -4.47
N LYS A 133 -17.44 -3.69 -3.29
CA LYS A 133 -18.67 -4.48 -3.14
C LYS A 133 -19.83 -3.95 -3.97
N ALA A 134 -20.01 -2.64 -4.07
CA ALA A 134 -21.06 -2.06 -4.90
C ALA A 134 -20.84 -2.35 -6.40
N ILE A 135 -19.58 -2.41 -6.85
CA ILE A 135 -19.21 -2.83 -8.20
C ILE A 135 -19.56 -4.32 -8.39
N ASP A 136 -19.11 -5.18 -7.47
CA ASP A 136 -19.31 -6.64 -7.57
C ASP A 136 -20.80 -7.02 -7.51
N ASP A 137 -21.60 -6.27 -6.73
CA ASP A 137 -23.06 -6.41 -6.68
C ASP A 137 -23.78 -5.89 -7.95
N GLY A 138 -23.04 -5.32 -8.91
CA GLY A 138 -23.58 -4.77 -10.17
C GLY A 138 -24.42 -3.50 -10.01
N LYS A 139 -24.31 -2.78 -8.86
CA LYS A 139 -25.16 -1.62 -8.55
C LYS A 139 -24.96 -0.45 -9.51
N ILE A 140 -23.76 -0.28 -10.07
CA ILE A 140 -23.45 0.77 -11.02
C ILE A 140 -23.34 0.28 -12.47
N GLY A 141 -23.63 -0.99 -12.71
CA GLY A 141 -23.47 -1.62 -14.04
C GLY A 141 -22.00 -1.89 -14.38
N ALA A 142 -21.65 -1.83 -15.65
CA ALA A 142 -20.26 -2.00 -16.10
C ALA A 142 -19.42 -0.78 -15.69
N VAL A 143 -18.24 -1.02 -15.10
CA VAL A 143 -17.28 0.06 -14.77
C VAL A 143 -16.75 0.67 -16.07
N GLU A 144 -16.75 2.00 -16.13
CA GLU A 144 -16.28 2.79 -17.28
C GLU A 144 -15.09 3.67 -16.89
N MET A 145 -15.19 4.42 -15.79
CA MET A 145 -14.16 5.35 -15.33
C MET A 145 -13.95 5.27 -13.82
N VAL A 146 -12.69 5.43 -13.39
CA VAL A 146 -12.28 5.53 -11.99
C VAL A 146 -11.55 6.85 -11.78
N THR A 147 -11.93 7.63 -10.77
CA THR A 147 -11.21 8.83 -10.35
C THR A 147 -10.65 8.62 -8.95
N ILE A 148 -9.35 8.85 -8.78
CA ILE A 148 -8.65 8.73 -7.50
C ILE A 148 -7.95 10.04 -7.19
N ILE A 149 -8.21 10.57 -5.99
CA ILE A 149 -7.53 11.75 -5.46
C ILE A 149 -6.82 11.33 -4.18
N SER A 150 -5.50 11.49 -4.15
CA SER A 150 -4.67 11.21 -2.98
C SER A 150 -3.72 12.38 -2.73
N ARG A 151 -3.86 13.03 -1.56
CA ARG A 151 -3.02 14.17 -1.19
C ARG A 151 -2.57 14.05 0.25
N ASP A 152 -1.27 14.16 0.46
CA ASP A 152 -0.66 14.13 1.78
C ASP A 152 -0.76 15.52 2.45
N PRO A 153 -0.87 15.61 3.77
CA PRO A 153 -0.92 16.88 4.49
C PRO A 153 0.38 17.68 4.39
N GLY A 154 1.50 17.01 4.12
CA GLY A 154 2.82 17.60 3.94
C GLY A 154 3.79 16.64 3.28
N ALA A 155 4.84 17.19 2.66
CA ALA A 155 5.89 16.40 2.02
C ALA A 155 6.74 15.68 3.07
N PRO A 156 7.23 14.46 2.77
CA PRO A 156 8.20 13.78 3.60
C PRO A 156 9.57 14.48 3.54
N PRO A 157 10.48 14.21 4.50
CA PRO A 157 11.83 14.76 4.47
C PRO A 157 12.58 14.42 3.18
N VAL A 158 13.40 15.35 2.67
CA VAL A 158 14.15 15.19 1.39
C VAL A 158 15.02 13.93 1.40
N ASP A 159 15.65 13.59 2.52
CA ASP A 159 16.46 12.36 2.62
C ASP A 159 15.65 11.07 2.49
N TYR A 160 14.38 11.09 2.86
CA TYR A 160 13.47 9.99 2.56
C TYR A 160 13.15 9.93 1.06
N ILE A 161 12.84 11.08 0.43
CA ILE A 161 12.53 11.18 -1.00
C ILE A 161 13.63 10.55 -1.86
N LYS A 162 14.91 10.85 -1.56
CA LYS A 162 16.07 10.29 -2.27
C LYS A 162 16.12 8.75 -2.29
N ARG A 163 15.48 8.10 -1.32
CA ARG A 163 15.53 6.63 -1.16
C ARG A 163 14.19 5.94 -1.44
N SER A 164 13.10 6.71 -1.51
CA SER A 164 11.75 6.16 -1.67
C SER A 164 11.41 5.72 -3.10
N GLY A 165 12.25 6.05 -4.07
CA GLY A 165 11.97 5.81 -5.49
C GLY A 165 11.09 6.87 -6.14
N GLY A 166 10.83 8.00 -5.45
CA GLY A 166 10.06 9.12 -5.95
C GLY A 166 8.54 8.93 -5.80
N ILE A 167 7.78 9.99 -6.15
CA ILE A 167 6.35 10.06 -5.90
C ILE A 167 5.57 8.87 -6.53
N PHE A 168 5.97 8.40 -7.71
CA PHE A 168 5.26 7.32 -8.42
C PHE A 168 5.41 5.97 -7.72
N ARG A 169 6.62 5.64 -7.19
CA ARG A 169 6.90 4.36 -6.52
C ARG A 169 6.57 4.39 -5.02
N ASP A 170 6.50 5.59 -4.42
CA ASP A 170 6.22 5.76 -2.99
C ASP A 170 4.73 6.01 -2.71
N MET A 171 4.14 7.01 -3.38
CA MET A 171 2.77 7.49 -3.13
C MET A 171 1.78 6.94 -4.16
N THR A 172 2.01 7.21 -5.45
CA THR A 172 1.06 6.87 -6.52
C THR A 172 0.90 5.35 -6.71
N ILE A 173 1.88 4.54 -6.27
CA ILE A 173 1.82 3.08 -6.35
C ILE A 173 0.56 2.50 -5.68
N HIS A 174 0.08 3.12 -4.60
CA HIS A 174 -1.17 2.75 -3.95
C HIS A 174 -2.39 3.02 -4.86
N ASP A 175 -2.35 4.11 -5.61
CA ASP A 175 -3.42 4.50 -6.51
C ASP A 175 -3.40 3.65 -7.79
N PHE A 176 -2.21 3.23 -8.25
CA PHE A 176 -2.08 2.26 -9.33
C PHE A 176 -2.69 0.92 -8.95
N ASP A 177 -2.41 0.43 -7.75
CA ASP A 177 -3.03 -0.79 -7.25
C ASP A 177 -4.54 -0.67 -7.12
N MET A 178 -5.04 0.44 -6.57
CA MET A 178 -6.48 0.70 -6.43
C MET A 178 -7.18 0.85 -7.78
N ALA A 179 -6.57 1.50 -8.77
CA ALA A 179 -7.12 1.63 -10.10
C ALA A 179 -7.33 0.24 -10.73
N ARG A 180 -6.30 -0.63 -10.71
CA ARG A 180 -6.38 -2.02 -11.18
C ARG A 180 -7.52 -2.78 -10.47
N PHE A 181 -7.56 -2.66 -9.13
CA PHE A 181 -8.56 -3.32 -8.30
C PHE A 181 -9.99 -2.91 -8.62
N LEU A 182 -10.24 -1.62 -8.90
CA LEU A 182 -11.58 -1.08 -9.16
C LEU A 182 -12.00 -1.24 -10.63
N LEU A 183 -11.07 -1.06 -11.59
CA LEU A 183 -11.34 -1.29 -13.01
C LEU A 183 -11.66 -2.77 -13.30
N GLY A 184 -11.11 -3.69 -12.47
CA GLY A 184 -11.24 -5.13 -12.70
C GLY A 184 -10.58 -5.61 -13.99
N GLU A 185 -9.64 -4.82 -14.53
CA GLU A 185 -8.90 -5.05 -15.77
C GLU A 185 -7.54 -4.36 -15.68
N GLU A 186 -6.50 -4.99 -16.23
CA GLU A 186 -5.16 -4.43 -16.21
C GLU A 186 -5.03 -3.25 -17.19
N PRO A 187 -4.46 -2.11 -16.74
CA PRO A 187 -4.10 -1.02 -17.64
C PRO A 187 -3.02 -1.45 -18.64
N VAL A 188 -3.17 -1.02 -19.89
CA VAL A 188 -2.22 -1.28 -20.99
C VAL A 188 -1.46 -0.04 -21.42
N ALA A 189 -1.84 1.13 -20.92
CA ALA A 189 -1.18 2.40 -21.24
C ALA A 189 -1.26 3.41 -20.10
N VAL A 190 -0.23 4.25 -19.97
CA VAL A 190 -0.09 5.32 -18.99
C VAL A 190 0.25 6.63 -19.68
N THR A 191 -0.47 7.71 -19.33
CA THR A 191 -0.08 9.09 -19.64
C THR A 191 0.06 9.83 -18.30
N ALA A 192 1.23 10.43 -18.05
CA ALA A 192 1.50 11.11 -16.80
C ALA A 192 2.12 12.50 -17.00
N HIS A 193 1.72 13.45 -16.15
CA HIS A 193 2.34 14.75 -15.97
C HIS A 193 2.79 14.90 -14.53
N ALA A 194 3.96 15.51 -14.34
CA ALA A 194 4.52 15.76 -13.02
C ALA A 194 5.16 17.15 -12.93
N SER A 195 5.05 17.76 -11.76
CA SER A 195 5.56 19.11 -11.49
C SER A 195 6.07 19.22 -10.06
N VAL A 196 6.89 20.24 -9.83
CA VAL A 196 7.36 20.65 -8.50
C VAL A 196 6.61 21.95 -8.14
N LEU A 197 5.56 21.83 -7.33
CA LEU A 197 4.66 22.93 -6.97
C LEU A 197 4.60 23.17 -5.45
N VAL A 198 5.12 22.23 -4.66
CA VAL A 198 5.04 22.23 -3.19
C VAL A 198 6.36 22.68 -2.57
N ASP A 199 7.47 22.05 -2.91
CA ASP A 199 8.79 22.32 -2.36
C ASP A 199 9.88 22.17 -3.42
N PRO A 200 10.62 23.26 -3.76
CA PRO A 200 11.72 23.22 -4.71
C PRO A 200 12.83 22.21 -4.36
N GLU A 201 13.04 21.89 -3.08
CA GLU A 201 14.05 20.92 -2.66
C GLU A 201 13.73 19.50 -3.13
N ILE A 202 12.43 19.16 -3.33
CA ILE A 202 12.01 17.91 -3.96
C ILE A 202 12.52 17.84 -5.40
N GLY A 203 12.36 18.93 -6.15
CA GLY A 203 12.89 19.02 -7.52
C GLY A 203 14.40 18.91 -7.58
N LYS A 204 15.13 19.53 -6.64
CA LYS A 204 16.60 19.38 -6.53
C LYS A 204 17.02 17.95 -6.21
N ALA A 205 16.17 17.19 -5.51
CA ALA A 205 16.39 15.77 -5.24
C ALA A 205 16.07 14.87 -6.45
N GLY A 206 15.57 15.43 -7.57
CA GLY A 206 15.25 14.69 -8.78
C GLY A 206 13.84 14.05 -8.77
N ASP A 207 12.93 14.50 -7.90
CA ASP A 207 11.57 13.99 -7.78
C ASP A 207 10.54 15.10 -8.05
N TYR A 208 9.27 14.73 -8.02
CA TYR A 208 8.10 15.58 -8.16
C TYR A 208 7.25 15.55 -6.88
N ASP A 209 6.35 16.52 -6.74
CA ASP A 209 5.43 16.61 -5.61
C ASP A 209 3.96 16.72 -6.00
N SER A 210 3.70 16.86 -7.30
CA SER A 210 2.34 17.00 -7.85
C SER A 210 2.27 16.26 -9.18
N VAL A 211 1.34 15.30 -9.30
CA VAL A 211 1.21 14.48 -10.50
C VAL A 211 -0.25 14.29 -10.90
N SER A 212 -0.47 14.16 -12.20
CA SER A 212 -1.72 13.75 -12.82
C SER A 212 -1.44 12.60 -13.77
N VAL A 213 -2.21 11.51 -13.64
CA VAL A 213 -2.02 10.29 -14.42
C VAL A 213 -3.35 9.84 -15.02
N ILE A 214 -3.31 9.39 -16.26
CA ILE A 214 -4.40 8.67 -16.92
C ILE A 214 -3.91 7.26 -17.24
N LEU A 215 -4.68 6.27 -16.82
CA LEU A 215 -4.51 4.86 -17.16
C LEU A 215 -5.61 4.48 -18.15
N GLU A 216 -5.27 3.62 -19.10
CA GLU A 216 -6.20 3.08 -20.11
C GLU A 216 -6.08 1.56 -20.17
N THR A 217 -7.22 0.86 -20.19
CA THR A 217 -7.28 -0.60 -20.36
C THR A 217 -7.47 -0.98 -21.81
N ALA A 218 -7.33 -2.27 -22.15
CA ALA A 218 -7.54 -2.78 -23.49
C ALA A 218 -9.00 -2.61 -23.98
N SER A 219 -9.97 -2.65 -23.05
CA SER A 219 -11.39 -2.42 -23.37
C SER A 219 -11.76 -0.94 -23.45
N GLY A 220 -10.82 -0.01 -23.17
CA GLY A 220 -11.05 1.43 -23.18
C GLY A 220 -11.53 2.03 -21.86
N LYS A 221 -11.62 1.25 -20.77
CA LYS A 221 -11.87 1.82 -19.44
C LYS A 221 -10.70 2.72 -19.03
N GLN A 222 -10.97 3.73 -18.21
CA GLN A 222 -9.98 4.72 -17.83
C GLN A 222 -9.91 4.88 -16.30
N ALA A 223 -8.71 5.22 -15.81
CA ALA A 223 -8.56 5.74 -14.46
C ALA A 223 -7.80 7.07 -14.49
N ILE A 224 -8.27 8.05 -13.71
CA ILE A 224 -7.66 9.36 -13.54
C ILE A 224 -7.16 9.46 -12.10
N ILE A 225 -5.87 9.74 -11.92
CA ILE A 225 -5.21 9.85 -10.61
C ILE A 225 -4.65 11.26 -10.47
N SER A 226 -4.91 11.91 -9.33
CA SER A 226 -4.33 13.21 -8.97
C SER A 226 -3.69 13.12 -7.60
N ASN A 227 -2.36 13.32 -7.54
CA ASN A 227 -1.63 13.32 -6.28
C ASN A 227 -0.96 14.67 -6.02
N SER A 228 -0.83 15.00 -4.73
CA SER A 228 -0.01 16.11 -4.26
C SER A 228 0.56 15.80 -2.89
N ARG A 229 1.82 16.19 -2.65
CA ARG A 229 2.45 16.10 -1.33
C ARG A 229 2.06 17.28 -0.42
N ARG A 230 0.94 17.97 -0.70
CA ARG A 230 0.39 19.03 0.15
C ARG A 230 -1.12 19.11 0.07
N ALA A 231 -1.77 18.93 1.22
CA ALA A 231 -3.18 19.21 1.46
C ALA A 231 -3.33 19.86 2.83
N THR A 232 -3.41 21.19 2.86
CA THR A 232 -3.44 21.99 4.11
C THR A 232 -4.67 21.71 4.98
N TYR A 233 -5.69 21.07 4.40
CA TYR A 233 -6.96 20.73 5.04
C TYR A 233 -7.00 19.28 5.59
N GLY A 234 -5.91 18.54 5.52
CA GLY A 234 -5.77 17.18 6.04
C GLY A 234 -5.49 16.12 4.99
N TYR A 235 -5.49 14.85 5.37
CA TYR A 235 -5.17 13.72 4.51
C TYR A 235 -6.33 13.43 3.55
N ASP A 236 -6.22 13.87 2.28
CA ASP A 236 -7.29 13.80 1.28
C ASP A 236 -7.19 12.51 0.46
N GLN A 237 -8.16 11.62 0.64
CA GLN A 237 -8.21 10.30 0.01
C GLN A 237 -9.63 10.00 -0.47
N ARG A 238 -9.89 10.21 -1.76
CA ARG A 238 -11.21 10.06 -2.36
C ARG A 238 -11.16 9.17 -3.59
N ILE A 239 -12.24 8.39 -3.77
CA ILE A 239 -12.42 7.52 -4.93
C ILE A 239 -13.84 7.71 -5.46
N GLU A 240 -13.96 7.81 -6.78
CA GLU A 240 -15.23 7.75 -7.49
C GLU A 240 -15.13 6.72 -8.62
N VAL A 241 -16.16 5.89 -8.77
CA VAL A 241 -16.28 4.92 -9.87
C VAL A 241 -17.58 5.18 -10.60
N HIS A 242 -17.47 5.59 -11.85
CA HIS A 242 -18.57 5.77 -12.78
C HIS A 242 -18.78 4.50 -13.59
N GLY A 243 -20.01 4.07 -13.68
CA GLY A 243 -20.41 2.91 -14.46
C GLY A 243 -21.67 3.18 -15.29
N SER A 244 -22.02 2.26 -16.16
CA SER A 244 -23.11 2.38 -17.15
C SER A 244 -24.52 2.58 -16.56
N LYS A 245 -24.69 2.40 -15.23
CA LYS A 245 -25.99 2.55 -14.54
C LYS A 245 -25.94 3.50 -13.34
N GLY A 246 -24.80 4.11 -13.08
CA GLY A 246 -24.65 5.04 -11.94
C GLY A 246 -23.22 5.23 -11.50
N VAL A 247 -23.07 5.85 -10.34
CA VAL A 247 -21.78 6.18 -9.74
C VAL A 247 -21.76 5.72 -8.29
N VAL A 248 -20.59 5.29 -7.82
CA VAL A 248 -20.31 5.07 -6.40
C VAL A 248 -19.06 5.82 -6.01
N SER A 249 -19.07 6.48 -4.85
CA SER A 249 -17.93 7.26 -4.36
C SER A 249 -17.64 6.98 -2.89
N ALA A 250 -16.38 7.14 -2.52
CA ALA A 250 -15.92 7.19 -1.13
C ALA A 250 -15.32 8.57 -0.87
N GLU A 251 -15.95 9.29 0.05
CA GLU A 251 -15.57 10.63 0.47
C GLU A 251 -14.47 10.60 1.54
N ASN A 252 -13.88 11.78 1.77
CA ASN A 252 -12.90 11.96 2.84
C ASN A 252 -13.46 11.62 4.22
N GLN A 253 -12.62 10.97 5.03
CA GLN A 253 -12.99 10.57 6.38
C GLN A 253 -12.47 11.58 7.42
N ARG A 254 -13.29 11.78 8.45
CA ARG A 254 -12.99 12.60 9.62
C ARG A 254 -12.99 11.73 10.88
N ALA A 255 -12.24 12.15 11.90
CA ALA A 255 -12.21 11.44 13.17
C ALA A 255 -13.59 11.37 13.83
N VAL A 256 -14.43 12.40 13.62
CA VAL A 256 -15.81 12.45 14.09
C VAL A 256 -16.72 13.06 13.01
N SER A 257 -17.97 12.57 12.93
CA SER A 257 -18.95 13.02 11.95
C SER A 257 -19.95 13.97 12.60
N ILE A 258 -19.53 15.23 12.76
CA ILE A 258 -20.39 16.33 13.23
C ILE A 258 -20.36 17.50 12.26
N GLU A 259 -21.38 18.33 12.31
CA GLU A 259 -21.44 19.60 11.61
C GLU A 259 -21.96 20.66 12.58
N ILE A 260 -21.33 21.82 12.60
CA ILE A 260 -21.76 22.98 13.40
C ILE A 260 -22.36 24.00 12.43
N ALA A 261 -23.61 24.36 12.68
CA ALA A 261 -24.31 25.43 11.95
C ALA A 261 -24.58 26.60 12.91
N ASN A 262 -24.10 27.79 12.58
CA ASN A 262 -24.29 29.00 13.36
C ASN A 262 -24.37 30.23 12.42
N GLY A 263 -24.28 31.46 12.97
CA GLY A 263 -24.31 32.69 12.18
C GLY A 263 -23.17 32.86 11.18
N ASP A 264 -22.06 32.13 11.36
CA ASP A 264 -20.91 32.15 10.46
C ASP A 264 -21.01 31.09 9.33
N GLY A 265 -22.06 30.26 9.34
CA GLY A 265 -22.30 29.22 8.35
C GLY A 265 -22.12 27.80 8.88
N TYR A 266 -21.64 26.92 8.02
CA TYR A 266 -21.44 25.49 8.30
C TYR A 266 -19.97 25.17 8.43
N THR A 267 -19.58 24.53 9.53
CA THR A 267 -18.21 24.04 9.75
C THR A 267 -18.21 22.56 10.12
N ARG A 268 -17.20 21.85 9.67
CA ARG A 268 -16.99 20.43 9.95
C ARG A 268 -15.62 20.24 10.56
N PRO A 269 -15.39 19.21 11.40
CA PRO A 269 -14.07 18.84 11.89
C PRO A 269 -13.08 18.62 10.75
N PRO A 270 -11.76 18.80 10.99
CA PRO A 270 -10.73 18.51 10.00
C PRO A 270 -10.77 17.02 9.58
N LEU A 271 -10.17 16.72 8.44
CA LEU A 271 -9.91 15.35 8.02
C LEU A 271 -8.92 14.70 8.98
N HIS A 272 -8.78 13.37 8.90
CA HIS A 272 -7.66 12.70 9.55
C HIS A 272 -6.35 13.38 9.16
N ASP A 273 -5.42 13.40 10.10
CA ASP A 273 -4.14 14.11 9.94
C ASP A 273 -3.15 13.35 9.07
N PHE A 274 -3.20 12.01 9.06
CA PHE A 274 -2.27 11.20 8.27
C PHE A 274 -2.76 9.77 8.06
N PHE A 275 -2.01 8.95 7.28
CA PHE A 275 -2.40 7.58 6.96
C PHE A 275 -2.54 6.67 8.19
N MET A 276 -1.75 6.90 9.24
CA MET A 276 -1.77 6.07 10.44
C MET A 276 -3.08 6.20 11.23
N THR A 277 -3.73 7.35 11.19
CA THR A 277 -5.04 7.58 11.80
C THR A 277 -6.17 7.24 10.85
N ARG A 278 -6.00 7.53 9.54
CA ARG A 278 -7.01 7.27 8.50
C ARG A 278 -7.20 5.77 8.23
N TYR A 279 -6.14 4.98 8.24
CA TYR A 279 -6.16 3.58 7.80
C TYR A 279 -6.00 2.55 8.92
N THR A 280 -6.32 2.92 10.17
CA THR A 280 -6.21 1.99 11.32
C THR A 280 -6.96 0.68 11.09
N GLU A 281 -8.21 0.76 10.60
CA GLU A 281 -9.01 -0.44 10.28
C GLU A 281 -8.48 -1.18 9.06
N ALA A 282 -7.98 -0.48 8.04
CA ALA A 282 -7.42 -1.11 6.86
C ALA A 282 -6.22 -2.00 7.22
N TYR A 283 -5.30 -1.52 8.06
CA TYR A 283 -4.17 -2.31 8.56
C TYR A 283 -4.59 -3.52 9.38
N ALA A 284 -5.62 -3.39 10.21
CA ALA A 284 -6.16 -4.52 10.95
C ALA A 284 -6.81 -5.56 10.01
N ASN A 285 -7.60 -5.10 9.04
CA ASN A 285 -8.30 -5.95 8.09
C ASN A 285 -7.34 -6.69 7.13
N GLU A 286 -6.27 -6.04 6.67
CA GLU A 286 -5.30 -6.71 5.80
C GLU A 286 -4.56 -7.84 6.52
N ILE A 287 -4.13 -7.59 7.77
CA ILE A 287 -3.49 -8.62 8.60
C ILE A 287 -4.49 -9.75 8.91
N ALA A 288 -5.75 -9.43 9.23
CA ALA A 288 -6.78 -10.46 9.44
C ALA A 288 -7.03 -11.30 8.17
N SER A 289 -7.06 -10.66 7.00
CA SER A 289 -7.16 -11.36 5.71
C SER A 289 -5.97 -12.28 5.45
N PHE A 290 -4.76 -11.81 5.74
CA PHE A 290 -3.55 -12.62 5.61
C PHE A 290 -3.58 -13.84 6.54
N ILE A 291 -3.90 -13.66 7.83
CA ILE A 291 -4.05 -14.73 8.81
C ILE A 291 -5.05 -15.77 8.32
N SER A 292 -6.25 -15.32 7.92
CA SER A 292 -7.30 -16.21 7.41
C SER A 292 -6.85 -17.00 6.17
N ALA A 293 -6.12 -16.37 5.25
CA ALA A 293 -5.60 -17.05 4.06
C ALA A 293 -4.51 -18.06 4.40
N VAL A 294 -3.63 -17.77 5.36
CA VAL A 294 -2.59 -18.70 5.84
C VAL A 294 -3.22 -19.92 6.50
N GLU A 295 -4.19 -19.72 7.40
CA GLU A 295 -4.86 -20.80 8.12
C GLU A 295 -5.68 -21.73 7.21
N LYS A 296 -6.46 -21.13 6.30
CA LYS A 296 -7.38 -21.87 5.42
C LYS A 296 -6.67 -22.41 4.15
N GLY A 297 -5.43 -22.00 3.90
CA GLY A 297 -4.73 -22.35 2.66
C GLY A 297 -5.38 -21.76 1.41
N THR A 298 -6.09 -20.63 1.53
CA THR A 298 -6.74 -19.96 0.40
C THR A 298 -5.80 -19.01 -0.34
N LYS A 299 -6.24 -18.54 -1.52
CA LYS A 299 -5.45 -17.58 -2.31
C LYS A 299 -5.20 -16.29 -1.51
N ILE A 300 -3.96 -15.85 -1.50
CA ILE A 300 -3.54 -14.59 -0.89
C ILE A 300 -3.67 -13.46 -1.93
N ALA A 301 -4.28 -12.35 -1.53
CA ALA A 301 -4.39 -11.13 -2.33
C ALA A 301 -4.39 -9.90 -1.40
N PRO A 302 -3.72 -8.81 -1.80
CA PRO A 302 -2.88 -8.65 -2.99
C PRO A 302 -1.61 -9.50 -2.93
N SER A 303 -1.27 -10.08 -4.06
CA SER A 303 -0.13 -10.98 -4.22
C SER A 303 1.14 -10.25 -4.68
N GLY A 304 2.26 -10.96 -4.79
CA GLY A 304 3.46 -10.41 -5.41
C GLY A 304 3.26 -9.99 -6.87
N ALA A 305 2.35 -10.63 -7.61
CA ALA A 305 1.98 -10.20 -8.97
C ALA A 305 1.30 -8.82 -8.97
N ASP A 306 0.47 -8.53 -7.97
CA ASP A 306 -0.12 -7.20 -7.80
C ASP A 306 0.97 -6.16 -7.52
N GLY A 307 1.96 -6.49 -6.68
CA GLY A 307 3.12 -5.65 -6.40
C GLY A 307 3.93 -5.33 -7.66
N LEU A 308 4.21 -6.35 -8.48
CA LEU A 308 4.92 -6.20 -9.76
C LEU A 308 4.14 -5.31 -10.74
N ALA A 309 2.85 -5.54 -10.89
CA ALA A 309 2.02 -4.77 -11.81
C ALA A 309 1.91 -3.29 -11.40
N ALA A 310 1.74 -3.00 -10.11
CA ALA A 310 1.71 -1.63 -9.60
C ALA A 310 3.07 -0.91 -9.81
N LEU A 311 4.19 -1.60 -9.62
CA LEU A 311 5.52 -1.05 -9.88
C LEU A 311 5.77 -0.82 -11.38
N ALA A 312 5.32 -1.72 -12.25
CA ALA A 312 5.41 -1.53 -13.70
C ALA A 312 4.64 -0.30 -14.18
N LEU A 313 3.47 -0.03 -13.60
CA LEU A 313 2.70 1.21 -13.83
C LEU A 313 3.47 2.45 -13.36
N ALA A 314 4.14 2.37 -12.19
CA ALA A 314 4.96 3.46 -11.69
C ALA A 314 6.14 3.77 -12.63
N ASP A 315 6.82 2.75 -13.14
CA ASP A 315 7.92 2.91 -14.09
C ASP A 315 7.44 3.48 -15.44
N ALA A 316 6.27 3.01 -15.94
CA ALA A 316 5.65 3.55 -17.13
C ALA A 316 5.25 5.02 -16.95
N ALA A 317 4.79 5.43 -15.76
CA ALA A 317 4.48 6.83 -15.45
C ALA A 317 5.75 7.71 -15.43
N VAL A 318 6.83 7.25 -14.81
CA VAL A 318 8.15 7.94 -14.85
C VAL A 318 8.60 8.14 -16.30
N LYS A 319 8.52 7.08 -17.12
CA LYS A 319 8.88 7.13 -18.54
C LYS A 319 7.96 8.08 -19.33
N SER A 320 6.65 8.08 -19.06
CA SER A 320 5.69 8.98 -19.69
C SER A 320 6.00 10.44 -19.43
N VAL A 321 6.36 10.80 -18.19
CA VAL A 321 6.79 12.17 -17.84
C VAL A 321 8.06 12.56 -18.57
N ALA A 322 9.06 11.67 -18.60
CA ALA A 322 10.36 11.95 -19.25
C ALA A 322 10.22 12.12 -20.77
N GLU A 323 9.42 11.28 -21.41
CA GLU A 323 9.21 11.26 -22.87
C GLU A 323 8.08 12.17 -23.34
N LYS A 324 7.26 12.71 -22.43
CA LYS A 324 6.11 13.59 -22.69
C LYS A 324 5.10 12.95 -23.66
N ARG A 325 4.88 11.66 -23.53
CA ARG A 325 3.92 10.87 -24.34
C ARG A 325 3.30 9.74 -23.55
N GLN A 326 2.25 9.17 -24.12
CA GLN A 326 1.69 7.91 -23.62
C GLN A 326 2.75 6.79 -23.74
N VAL A 327 2.83 5.96 -22.71
CA VAL A 327 3.68 4.76 -22.67
C VAL A 327 2.79 3.54 -22.55
N ARG A 328 3.01 2.55 -23.42
CA ARG A 328 2.39 1.22 -23.30
C ARG A 328 3.13 0.40 -22.27
N ILE A 329 2.37 -0.43 -21.57
CA ILE A 329 2.89 -1.40 -20.61
C ILE A 329 3.05 -2.71 -21.38
N ASP A 330 4.29 -3.19 -21.45
CA ASP A 330 4.57 -4.51 -22.01
C ASP A 330 4.04 -5.58 -21.04
N ALA A 331 3.23 -6.50 -21.56
CA ALA A 331 2.58 -7.57 -20.82
C ALA A 331 3.57 -8.59 -20.23
#